data_50c8890deac881279f585f0946b4b8d3
#
_entry.id   50c8890deac881279f585f0946b4b8d3
#
_cell.length_a   1.000
_cell.length_b   1.000
_cell.length_c   1.000
_cell.angle_alpha   90.00
_cell.angle_beta   90.00
_cell.angle_gamma   90.00
#
_symmetry.space_group_name_H-M   'P 1'
#
loop_
_entity.id
_entity.type
_entity.pdbx_description
1 polymer ?
#
loop_
_entity_poly.entity_id
_entity_poly.type
_entity_poly.pdbx_seq_one_letter_code
_entity_poly.pdbx_strand_id
1 'polypeptide(L)'
;TDGDTVIFYNYRGDRPRQISAAFVFPDADWAAVPPSPDSGAQGFDRGPKPDIDYVIMTGYSEQLTKLARVAFPKPPKMINIAGQHISHLGLTQFRCAETEKFAHVTFFFNDYRDDPFEGEHRAIIQSPNVSTYDQQPEMPAAGIRDAVLARLAADDCDDLIVVNFANGA
;
A
#
# COMPACT_ATOMS: atom_id res chain seq x y z
N THR A 1 6.53 27.84 11.66
CA THR A 1 7.70 28.34 12.42
C THR A 1 8.02 27.37 13.53
N ASP A 2 9.22 27.48 14.10
CA ASP A 2 9.58 26.67 15.25
C ASP A 2 8.62 26.94 16.42
N GLY A 3 8.26 25.88 17.15
CA GLY A 3 7.26 25.91 18.21
C GLY A 3 5.81 25.75 17.76
N ASP A 4 5.56 25.66 16.44
CA ASP A 4 4.21 25.42 15.92
C ASP A 4 3.77 23.96 16.10
N THR A 5 2.45 23.73 16.16
CA THR A 5 1.85 22.41 16.09
C THR A 5 1.25 22.20 14.70
N VAL A 6 1.61 21.09 14.06
CA VAL A 6 1.09 20.68 12.76
C VAL A 6 0.23 19.43 12.93
N ILE A 7 -1.05 19.51 12.56
CA ILE A 7 -1.95 18.36 12.51
C ILE A 7 -2.09 17.93 11.05
N PHE A 8 -1.46 16.80 10.71
CA PHE A 8 -1.52 16.24 9.37
C PHE A 8 -2.76 15.37 9.21
N TYR A 9 -3.87 15.99 8.78
CA TYR A 9 -5.16 15.35 8.63
C TYR A 9 -5.21 14.50 7.35
N ASN A 10 -4.70 13.28 7.44
CA ASN A 10 -4.73 12.33 6.33
C ASN A 10 -4.80 10.89 6.87
N TYR A 11 -5.80 10.13 6.43
CA TYR A 11 -6.05 8.76 6.89
C TYR A 11 -5.47 7.68 5.96
N ARG A 12 -4.89 8.04 4.83
CA ARG A 12 -4.22 7.08 3.95
C ARG A 12 -2.92 6.59 4.61
N GLY A 13 -2.60 5.32 4.42
CA GLY A 13 -1.41 4.71 5.03
C GLY A 13 -0.20 4.58 4.10
N ASP A 14 -0.35 5.03 2.84
CA ASP A 14 0.65 4.87 1.78
C ASP A 14 1.62 6.08 1.70
N ARG A 15 1.32 7.06 0.85
CA ARG A 15 2.19 8.21 0.59
C ARG A 15 2.28 9.25 1.72
N PRO A 16 1.29 9.40 2.64
CA PRO A 16 1.45 10.30 3.79
C PRO A 16 2.72 10.09 4.62
N ARG A 17 3.28 8.87 4.62
CA ARG A 17 4.55 8.58 5.27
C ARG A 17 5.71 9.39 4.70
N GLN A 18 5.72 9.68 3.39
CA GLN A 18 6.80 10.40 2.72
C GLN A 18 6.85 11.86 3.17
N ILE A 19 5.72 12.56 3.13
CA ILE A 19 5.66 13.96 3.56
C ILE A 19 5.88 14.08 5.09
N SER A 20 5.33 13.16 5.87
CA SER A 20 5.56 13.16 7.33
C SER A 20 7.03 12.96 7.68
N ALA A 21 7.75 12.10 6.96
CA ALA A 21 9.19 11.91 7.15
C ALA A 21 9.97 13.22 6.94
N ALA A 22 9.58 14.03 5.95
CA ALA A 22 10.21 15.33 5.70
C ALA A 22 10.09 16.29 6.89
N PHE A 23 9.03 16.20 7.69
CA PHE A 23 8.82 17.04 8.86
C PHE A 23 9.48 16.51 10.14
N VAL A 24 9.52 15.19 10.33
CA VAL A 24 9.86 14.63 11.64
C VAL A 24 11.18 13.87 11.71
N PHE A 25 11.73 13.40 10.57
CA PHE A 25 12.99 12.66 10.62
C PHE A 25 14.14 13.56 11.05
N PRO A 26 15.04 13.09 11.94
CA PRO A 26 16.34 13.73 12.14
C PRO A 26 17.06 13.96 10.81
N ASP A 27 17.93 14.95 10.74
CA ASP A 27 18.61 15.31 9.48
C ASP A 27 19.40 14.14 8.88
N ALA A 28 20.04 13.33 9.73
CA ALA A 28 20.77 12.15 9.29
C ALA A 28 19.85 11.08 8.66
N ASP A 29 18.67 10.85 9.27
CA ASP A 29 17.69 9.89 8.76
C ASP A 29 17.04 10.38 7.46
N TRP A 30 16.79 11.69 7.36
CA TRP A 30 16.27 12.30 6.16
C TRP A 30 17.26 12.19 4.98
N ALA A 31 18.54 12.45 5.24
CA ALA A 31 19.60 12.31 4.24
C ALA A 31 19.78 10.85 3.76
N ALA A 32 19.40 9.87 4.60
CA ALA A 32 19.49 8.45 4.30
C ALA A 32 18.22 7.87 3.60
N VAL A 33 17.18 8.68 3.39
CA VAL A 33 15.97 8.23 2.67
C VAL A 33 16.36 7.81 1.25
N PRO A 34 16.06 6.57 0.84
CA PRO A 34 16.42 6.11 -0.49
C PRO A 34 15.64 6.86 -1.58
N PRO A 35 16.19 6.95 -2.80
CA PRO A 35 15.46 7.48 -3.94
C PRO A 35 14.12 6.73 -4.14
N SER A 36 13.16 7.44 -4.74
CA SER A 36 11.89 6.81 -5.12
C SER A 36 12.15 5.64 -6.08
N PRO A 37 11.64 4.43 -5.79
CA PRO A 37 11.81 3.29 -6.68
C PRO A 37 11.16 3.52 -8.05
N ASP A 38 10.14 4.36 -8.12
CA ASP A 38 9.37 4.61 -9.34
C ASP A 38 10.05 5.63 -10.26
N SER A 39 10.62 6.69 -9.70
CA SER A 39 11.18 7.82 -10.48
C SER A 39 12.69 7.98 -10.35
N GLY A 40 13.34 7.29 -9.40
CA GLY A 40 14.75 7.52 -9.05
C GLY A 40 15.01 8.89 -8.40
N ALA A 41 13.97 9.69 -8.18
CA ALA A 41 14.10 11.01 -7.57
C ALA A 41 14.45 10.90 -6.09
N GLN A 42 15.44 11.64 -5.66
CA GLN A 42 15.94 11.67 -4.29
C GLN A 42 15.34 12.85 -3.54
N GLY A 43 14.06 12.90 -3.35
CA GLY A 43 13.43 13.91 -2.52
C GLY A 43 13.86 15.36 -2.86
N PHE A 44 13.86 16.21 -1.85
CA PHE A 44 14.24 17.63 -1.96
C PHE A 44 15.09 18.03 -0.74
N ASP A 45 15.88 19.08 -0.89
CA ASP A 45 16.57 19.69 0.24
C ASP A 45 15.55 20.45 1.12
N ARG A 46 15.25 19.90 2.28
CA ARG A 46 14.34 20.54 3.26
C ARG A 46 15.04 21.54 4.18
N GLY A 47 16.37 21.63 4.13
CA GLY A 47 17.15 22.29 5.15
C GLY A 47 17.10 21.58 6.51
N PRO A 48 17.41 22.29 7.62
CA PRO A 48 17.35 21.73 8.97
C PRO A 48 15.95 21.24 9.33
N LYS A 49 15.87 20.20 10.18
CA LYS A 49 14.60 19.73 10.72
C LYS A 49 13.89 20.87 11.47
N PRO A 50 12.62 21.18 11.15
CA PRO A 50 11.86 22.17 11.91
C PRO A 50 11.58 21.67 13.33
N ASP A 51 11.61 22.57 14.30
CA ASP A 51 11.22 22.28 15.69
C ASP A 51 9.71 22.47 15.85
N ILE A 52 8.95 21.44 15.52
CA ILE A 52 7.49 21.45 15.55
C ILE A 52 6.93 20.23 16.28
N ASP A 53 5.74 20.39 16.87
CA ASP A 53 4.93 19.27 17.35
C ASP A 53 4.09 18.73 16.19
N TYR A 54 4.43 17.53 15.72
CA TYR A 54 3.79 16.96 14.54
C TYR A 54 2.83 15.83 14.90
N VAL A 55 1.56 15.98 14.53
CA VAL A 55 0.49 15.02 14.81
C VAL A 55 0.06 14.33 13.53
N ILE A 56 0.15 13.00 13.51
CA ILE A 56 -0.33 12.13 12.42
C ILE A 56 -1.63 11.43 12.83
N MET A 57 -2.52 11.21 11.86
CA MET A 57 -3.82 10.59 12.15
C MET A 57 -3.68 9.14 12.58
N THR A 58 -2.75 8.39 12.00
CA THR A 58 -2.48 6.99 12.37
C THR A 58 -1.00 6.68 12.24
N GLY A 59 -0.56 5.56 12.76
CA GLY A 59 0.83 5.10 12.64
C GLY A 59 1.15 4.67 11.20
N TYR A 60 1.64 5.57 10.37
CA TYR A 60 1.97 5.31 8.96
C TYR A 60 3.17 4.36 8.80
N SER A 61 4.12 4.41 9.73
CA SER A 61 5.23 3.46 9.86
C SER A 61 5.68 3.38 11.32
N GLU A 62 6.43 2.34 11.66
CA GLU A 62 6.96 2.19 13.02
C GLU A 62 7.87 3.35 13.42
N GLN A 63 8.75 3.81 12.50
CA GLN A 63 9.64 4.93 12.74
C GLN A 63 8.87 6.24 12.96
N LEU A 64 7.88 6.55 12.12
CA LEU A 64 7.05 7.74 12.26
C LEU A 64 6.23 7.72 13.55
N THR A 65 5.75 6.56 13.96
CA THR A 65 5.01 6.37 15.23
C THR A 65 5.86 6.73 16.46
N LYS A 66 7.19 6.58 16.37
CA LYS A 66 8.12 6.95 17.45
C LYS A 66 8.48 8.44 17.45
N LEU A 67 8.37 9.11 16.31
CA LEU A 67 8.84 10.49 16.11
C LEU A 67 7.71 11.52 16.07
N ALA A 68 6.48 11.12 15.86
CA ALA A 68 5.31 11.98 15.79
C ALA A 68 4.24 11.55 16.81
N ARG A 69 3.35 12.47 17.19
CA ARG A 69 2.17 12.08 17.96
C ARG A 69 1.15 11.38 17.05
N VAL A 70 0.64 10.25 17.50
CA VAL A 70 -0.41 9.50 16.79
C VAL A 70 -1.76 9.83 17.42
N ALA A 71 -2.66 10.43 16.65
CA ALA A 71 -4.01 10.78 17.11
C ALA A 71 -4.87 9.53 17.34
N PHE A 72 -4.82 8.57 16.38
CA PHE A 72 -5.58 7.33 16.43
C PHE A 72 -4.63 6.15 16.21
N PRO A 73 -4.15 5.48 17.27
CA PRO A 73 -3.29 4.31 17.13
C PRO A 73 -4.01 3.23 16.31
N LYS A 74 -3.24 2.45 15.55
CA LYS A 74 -3.80 1.31 14.84
C LYS A 74 -4.46 0.35 15.83
N PRO A 75 -5.67 -0.14 15.52
CA PRO A 75 -6.28 -1.19 16.33
C PRO A 75 -5.42 -2.46 16.25
N PRO A 76 -5.58 -3.39 17.21
CA PRO A 76 -5.00 -4.73 17.08
C PRO A 76 -5.41 -5.36 15.74
N LYS A 77 -4.55 -6.23 15.20
CA LYS A 77 -4.88 -6.98 13.98
C LYS A 77 -6.20 -7.70 14.15
N MET A 78 -7.04 -7.63 13.13
CA MET A 78 -8.32 -8.31 13.12
C MET A 78 -8.10 -9.82 13.01
N ILE A 79 -8.89 -10.57 13.74
CA ILE A 79 -8.97 -12.02 13.64
C ILE A 79 -10.18 -12.42 12.78
N ASN A 80 -10.09 -13.57 12.15
CA ASN A 80 -11.18 -14.12 11.34
C ASN A 80 -11.61 -13.20 10.18
N ILE A 81 -10.64 -12.53 9.55
CA ILE A 81 -10.86 -11.76 8.35
C ILE A 81 -11.22 -12.68 7.17
N ALA A 82 -11.81 -12.12 6.11
CA ALA A 82 -12.35 -12.89 4.98
C ALA A 82 -11.34 -13.92 4.41
N GLY A 83 -10.11 -13.51 4.12
CA GLY A 83 -9.08 -14.41 3.59
C GLY A 83 -8.73 -15.54 4.55
N GLN A 84 -8.63 -15.25 5.85
CA GLN A 84 -8.39 -16.25 6.89
C GLN A 84 -9.57 -17.22 7.06
N HIS A 85 -10.78 -16.68 7.04
CA HIS A 85 -11.99 -17.50 7.21
C HIS A 85 -12.16 -18.49 6.05
N ILE A 86 -11.98 -18.04 4.81
CA ILE A 86 -12.04 -18.88 3.60
C ILE A 86 -10.98 -20.00 3.68
N SER A 87 -9.76 -19.68 4.06
CA SER A 87 -8.69 -20.65 4.28
C SER A 87 -9.05 -21.68 5.35
N HIS A 88 -9.62 -21.26 6.49
CA HIS A 88 -10.07 -22.18 7.56
C HIS A 88 -11.20 -23.13 7.13
N LEU A 89 -11.99 -22.74 6.12
CA LEU A 89 -13.01 -23.61 5.54
C LEU A 89 -12.43 -24.62 4.52
N GLY A 90 -11.12 -24.58 4.27
CA GLY A 90 -10.45 -25.40 3.25
C GLY A 90 -10.79 -24.99 1.82
N LEU A 91 -11.31 -23.76 1.64
CA LEU A 91 -11.65 -23.16 0.37
C LEU A 91 -10.45 -22.41 -0.22
N THR A 92 -10.45 -22.26 -1.54
CA THR A 92 -9.39 -21.57 -2.28
C THR A 92 -9.78 -20.15 -2.66
N GLN A 93 -8.78 -19.31 -2.90
CA GLN A 93 -9.00 -17.91 -3.26
C GLN A 93 -7.92 -17.39 -4.20
N PHE A 94 -8.32 -16.63 -5.20
CA PHE A 94 -7.44 -16.03 -6.19
C PHE A 94 -7.45 -14.50 -6.07
N ARG A 95 -6.25 -13.89 -6.04
CA ARG A 95 -6.03 -12.44 -5.94
C ARG A 95 -5.34 -11.96 -7.20
N CYS A 96 -5.94 -11.02 -7.93
CA CYS A 96 -5.37 -10.51 -9.17
C CYS A 96 -5.49 -9.00 -9.26
N ALA A 97 -4.39 -8.34 -9.54
CA ALA A 97 -4.33 -6.91 -9.83
C ALA A 97 -3.04 -6.56 -10.58
N GLU A 98 -2.95 -5.33 -11.06
CA GLU A 98 -1.70 -4.77 -11.54
C GLU A 98 -0.76 -4.39 -10.39
N THR A 99 0.51 -4.10 -10.71
CA THR A 99 1.57 -3.79 -9.73
C THR A 99 1.13 -2.73 -8.71
N GLU A 100 0.57 -1.60 -9.16
CA GLU A 100 0.16 -0.48 -8.30
C GLU A 100 -1.03 -0.81 -7.37
N LYS A 101 -1.86 -1.76 -7.77
CA LYS A 101 -3.07 -2.16 -7.03
C LYS A 101 -2.95 -3.51 -6.34
N PHE A 102 -1.83 -4.22 -6.52
CA PHE A 102 -1.65 -5.57 -5.98
C PHE A 102 -1.72 -5.60 -4.45
N ALA A 103 -1.13 -4.65 -3.78
CA ALA A 103 -1.20 -4.54 -2.33
C ALA A 103 -2.65 -4.36 -1.81
N HIS A 104 -3.54 -3.80 -2.61
CA HIS A 104 -4.94 -3.60 -2.21
C HIS A 104 -5.73 -4.91 -2.15
N VAL A 105 -5.42 -5.86 -3.03
CA VAL A 105 -6.07 -7.19 -3.05
C VAL A 105 -5.32 -8.25 -2.22
N THR A 106 -4.15 -7.93 -1.68
CA THR A 106 -3.30 -8.82 -0.87
C THR A 106 -3.05 -8.25 0.52
N PHE A 107 -2.02 -7.44 0.68
CA PHE A 107 -1.55 -6.90 1.96
C PHE A 107 -2.65 -6.18 2.76
N PHE A 108 -3.34 -5.21 2.13
CA PHE A 108 -4.40 -4.46 2.82
C PHE A 108 -5.66 -5.29 3.02
N PHE A 109 -6.02 -6.12 2.04
CA PHE A 109 -7.16 -7.04 2.17
C PHE A 109 -6.96 -8.07 3.29
N ASN A 110 -5.71 -8.46 3.52
CA ASN A 110 -5.30 -9.41 4.56
C ASN A 110 -4.87 -8.71 5.87
N ASP A 111 -5.38 -7.51 6.15
CA ASP A 111 -5.08 -6.73 7.36
C ASP A 111 -3.58 -6.57 7.62
N TYR A 112 -2.85 -6.08 6.61
CA TYR A 112 -1.40 -5.84 6.67
C TYR A 112 -0.56 -7.12 6.86
N ARG A 113 -1.00 -8.23 6.26
CA ARG A 113 -0.25 -9.48 6.17
C ARG A 113 0.30 -9.67 4.76
N ASP A 114 1.61 -9.84 4.63
CA ASP A 114 2.27 -10.12 3.34
C ASP A 114 2.12 -11.57 2.90
N ASP A 115 2.29 -12.52 3.85
CA ASP A 115 2.18 -13.94 3.54
C ASP A 115 0.77 -14.32 3.11
N PRO A 116 0.60 -15.10 2.04
CA PRO A 116 -0.69 -15.63 1.65
C PRO A 116 -1.26 -16.56 2.74
N PHE A 117 -2.57 -16.68 2.79
CA PHE A 117 -3.24 -17.74 3.53
C PHE A 117 -3.13 -19.07 2.76
N GLU A 118 -3.31 -20.17 3.44
CA GLU A 118 -3.42 -21.48 2.78
C GLU A 118 -4.56 -21.46 1.76
N GLY A 119 -4.32 -21.95 0.54
CA GLY A 119 -5.26 -21.87 -0.56
C GLY A 119 -5.39 -20.49 -1.21
N GLU A 120 -4.54 -19.51 -0.87
CA GLU A 120 -4.52 -18.19 -1.51
C GLU A 120 -3.51 -18.15 -2.67
N HIS A 121 -4.01 -18.09 -3.89
CA HIS A 121 -3.24 -17.93 -5.12
C HIS A 121 -3.18 -16.46 -5.54
N ARG A 122 -2.05 -16.03 -6.08
CA ARG A 122 -1.81 -14.62 -6.45
C ARG A 122 -1.28 -14.49 -7.86
N ALA A 123 -1.82 -13.54 -8.63
CA ALA A 123 -1.28 -13.11 -9.92
C ALA A 123 -1.10 -11.60 -9.96
N ILE A 124 0.11 -11.18 -10.30
CA ILE A 124 0.43 -9.77 -10.51
C ILE A 124 0.65 -9.51 -12.00
N ILE A 125 -0.04 -8.53 -12.53
CA ILE A 125 0.13 -8.06 -13.90
C ILE A 125 0.96 -6.77 -13.85
N GLN A 126 2.02 -6.70 -14.65
CA GLN A 126 2.90 -5.53 -14.61
C GLN A 126 2.18 -4.28 -15.10
N SER A 127 2.25 -3.22 -14.30
CA SER A 127 1.78 -1.90 -14.71
C SER A 127 2.62 -1.36 -15.87
N PRO A 128 2.08 -0.48 -16.73
CA PRO A 128 2.82 0.09 -17.84
C PRO A 128 4.04 0.86 -17.35
N ASN A 129 5.16 0.72 -18.04
CA ASN A 129 6.38 1.48 -17.75
C ASN A 129 6.37 2.82 -18.50
N VAL A 130 5.52 3.74 -18.04
CA VAL A 130 5.36 5.09 -18.59
C VAL A 130 5.59 6.13 -17.49
N SER A 131 5.94 7.35 -17.87
CA SER A 131 6.21 8.42 -16.91
C SER A 131 4.95 8.85 -16.14
N THR A 132 3.79 8.85 -16.81
CA THR A 132 2.46 9.12 -16.23
C THR A 132 1.42 8.24 -16.91
N TYR A 133 0.43 7.78 -16.17
CA TYR A 133 -0.54 6.78 -16.67
C TYR A 133 -1.59 7.33 -17.65
N ASP A 134 -1.69 8.65 -17.81
CA ASP A 134 -2.46 9.28 -18.89
C ASP A 134 -1.91 8.95 -20.29
N GLN A 135 -0.67 8.50 -20.38
CA GLN A 135 -0.06 8.03 -21.63
C GLN A 135 -0.51 6.62 -22.03
N GLN A 136 -1.05 5.85 -21.07
CA GLN A 136 -1.60 4.51 -21.28
C GLN A 136 -2.79 4.28 -20.36
N PRO A 137 -3.91 4.99 -20.59
CA PRO A 137 -5.06 5.01 -19.66
C PRO A 137 -5.79 3.66 -19.57
N GLU A 138 -5.64 2.79 -20.56
CA GLU A 138 -6.16 1.42 -20.53
C GLU A 138 -5.48 0.56 -19.47
N MET A 139 -4.30 0.98 -18.96
CA MET A 139 -3.53 0.23 -17.99
C MET A 139 -3.39 -1.26 -18.45
N PRO A 140 -3.01 -2.23 -17.62
CA PRO A 140 -2.97 -3.63 -18.04
C PRO A 140 -4.32 -4.34 -17.86
N ALA A 141 -5.45 -3.66 -18.04
CA ALA A 141 -6.80 -4.21 -17.81
C ALA A 141 -7.06 -5.47 -18.63
N ALA A 142 -6.58 -5.52 -19.88
CA ALA A 142 -6.71 -6.70 -20.71
C ALA A 142 -5.97 -7.92 -20.11
N GLY A 143 -4.76 -7.72 -19.60
CA GLY A 143 -3.99 -8.79 -18.94
C GLY A 143 -4.64 -9.27 -17.65
N ILE A 144 -5.21 -8.37 -16.85
CA ILE A 144 -5.98 -8.75 -15.65
C ILE A 144 -7.21 -9.57 -16.05
N ARG A 145 -7.98 -9.10 -17.05
CA ARG A 145 -9.14 -9.85 -17.60
C ARG A 145 -8.73 -11.25 -18.01
N ASP A 146 -7.66 -11.39 -18.79
CA ASP A 146 -7.23 -12.67 -19.35
C ASP A 146 -6.77 -13.63 -18.25
N ALA A 147 -6.04 -13.13 -17.22
CA ALA A 147 -5.67 -13.93 -16.06
C ALA A 147 -6.90 -14.42 -15.28
N VAL A 148 -7.90 -13.56 -15.08
CA VAL A 148 -9.16 -13.94 -14.39
C VAL A 148 -9.95 -14.95 -15.21
N LEU A 149 -10.09 -14.74 -16.54
CA LEU A 149 -10.80 -15.67 -17.41
C LEU A 149 -10.10 -17.05 -17.47
N ALA A 150 -8.77 -17.06 -17.53
CA ALA A 150 -8.01 -18.31 -17.49
C ALA A 150 -8.24 -19.05 -16.17
N ARG A 151 -8.29 -18.32 -15.04
CA ARG A 151 -8.54 -18.93 -13.72
C ARG A 151 -9.96 -19.46 -13.59
N LEU A 152 -10.95 -18.74 -14.12
CA LEU A 152 -12.36 -19.17 -14.15
C LEU A 152 -12.59 -20.40 -15.05
N ALA A 153 -11.78 -20.57 -16.10
CA ALA A 153 -11.89 -21.69 -17.01
C ALA A 153 -11.10 -22.93 -16.56
N ALA A 154 -10.32 -22.84 -15.51
CA ALA A 154 -9.53 -23.94 -14.98
C ALA A 154 -10.41 -24.96 -14.25
N ASP A 155 -10.09 -26.24 -14.35
CA ASP A 155 -10.80 -27.32 -13.66
C ASP A 155 -10.73 -27.19 -12.13
N ASP A 156 -9.66 -26.55 -11.63
CA ASP A 156 -9.42 -26.24 -10.22
C ASP A 156 -9.69 -24.76 -9.89
N CYS A 157 -10.72 -24.15 -10.50
CA CYS A 157 -11.10 -22.76 -10.26
C CYS A 157 -11.24 -22.47 -8.76
N ASP A 158 -10.74 -21.30 -8.33
CA ASP A 158 -10.85 -20.90 -6.93
C ASP A 158 -12.30 -20.57 -6.53
N ASP A 159 -12.64 -20.84 -5.27
CA ASP A 159 -13.95 -20.56 -4.68
C ASP A 159 -14.24 -19.07 -4.57
N LEU A 160 -13.20 -18.23 -4.36
CA LEU A 160 -13.29 -16.78 -4.31
C LEU A 160 -12.26 -16.14 -5.25
N ILE A 161 -12.71 -15.22 -6.10
CA ILE A 161 -11.83 -14.39 -6.92
C ILE A 161 -11.97 -12.92 -6.49
N VAL A 162 -10.85 -12.31 -6.11
CA VAL A 162 -10.75 -10.88 -5.78
C VAL A 162 -9.84 -10.20 -6.81
N VAL A 163 -10.40 -9.26 -7.52
CA VAL A 163 -9.70 -8.55 -8.60
C VAL A 163 -9.82 -7.04 -8.42
N ASN A 164 -8.78 -6.31 -8.77
CA ASN A 164 -8.78 -4.85 -8.83
C ASN A 164 -8.32 -4.39 -10.21
N PHE A 165 -9.15 -3.60 -10.87
CA PHE A 165 -8.81 -2.87 -12.10
C PHE A 165 -8.47 -1.42 -11.74
N ALA A 166 -7.34 -0.91 -12.22
CA ALA A 166 -6.93 0.47 -11.96
C ALA A 166 -7.74 1.51 -12.74
N ASN A 167 -8.36 1.10 -13.85
CA ASN A 167 -9.13 1.97 -14.71
C ASN A 167 -10.33 2.58 -13.98
N GLY A 168 -10.51 3.89 -14.10
CA GLY A 168 -11.57 4.63 -13.43
C GLY A 168 -11.18 5.17 -12.04
N ALA A 169 -9.92 5.04 -11.64
CA ALA A 169 -9.38 5.62 -10.41
C ALA A 169 -8.72 6.99 -10.67
#